data_0d26d2160d46196473aebc13faa84109
#
_entry.id   0d26d2160d46196473aebc13faa84109
#
_cell.length_a   1.000
_cell.length_b   1.000
_cell.length_c   1.000
_cell.angle_alpha   90.00
_cell.angle_beta   90.00
_cell.angle_gamma   90.00
#
_symmetry.space_group_name_H-M   'P 1'
#
loop_
_entity.id
_entity.type
_entity.pdbx_description
1 polymer ?
#
loop_
_entity_poly.entity_id
_entity_poly.type
_entity_poly.pdbx_seq_one_letter_code
_entity_poly.pdbx_strand_id
1 'polypeptide(L)'
;ARRQRQMCIRDRRNGGRERLLMYGETSTPIYKRVMTPEDGLRPQLINLYSCNTVLIEDVTLLNSPFWVIHPLFCESLTVRGVYVYNRGPNGDGCDPESCKNVLIENCTFDTGDDCIAIKSGRNQDGRKWGVPSENIIVRGCYMKKGHGGVVIGSEISGGYRNLYVENCKMDSPDLDRVIRIKTS
;
A
#
# COMPACT_ATOMS: atom_id res chain seq x y z
N ALA A 1 -0.84 4.04 19.94
CA ALA A 1 0.39 4.80 19.68
C ALA A 1 1.65 4.14 20.25
N ARG A 2 1.64 3.65 21.51
CA ARG A 2 2.82 2.97 22.10
C ARG A 2 3.20 1.66 21.40
N ARG A 3 2.25 0.81 21.05
CA ARG A 3 2.51 -0.46 20.33
C ARG A 3 3.11 -0.20 18.96
N GLN A 4 2.59 0.76 18.23
CA GLN A 4 3.07 1.13 16.89
C GLN A 4 4.50 1.69 16.92
N ARG A 5 4.83 2.54 17.93
CA ARG A 5 6.21 3.00 18.16
C ARG A 5 7.17 1.85 18.49
N GLN A 6 6.76 0.91 19.32
CA GLN A 6 7.58 -0.25 19.66
C GLN A 6 7.84 -1.14 18.46
N MET A 7 6.86 -1.36 17.60
CA MET A 7 7.04 -2.13 16.36
C MET A 7 7.98 -1.42 15.37
N CYS A 8 7.85 -0.10 15.19
CA CYS A 8 8.77 0.67 14.36
C CYS A 8 10.22 0.61 14.87
N ILE A 9 10.42 0.65 16.18
CA ILE A 9 11.75 0.55 16.80
C ILE A 9 12.32 -0.87 16.62
N ARG A 10 11.48 -1.90 16.73
CA ARG A 10 11.87 -3.29 16.56
C ARG A 10 12.29 -3.61 15.14
N ASP A 11 11.54 -3.15 14.15
CA ASP A 11 11.84 -3.26 12.73
C ASP A 11 13.23 -2.69 12.38
N ARG A 12 13.60 -1.57 13.00
CA ARG A 12 14.93 -0.95 12.82
C ARG A 12 16.06 -1.65 13.54
N ARG A 13 15.79 -2.29 14.68
CA ARG A 13 16.83 -2.90 15.53
C ARG A 13 17.24 -4.29 15.11
N ASN A 14 16.36 -5.04 14.51
CA ASN A 14 16.59 -6.46 14.22
C ASN A 14 17.15 -6.74 12.81
N GLY A 15 17.37 -5.70 12.00
CA GLY A 15 17.91 -5.84 10.63
C GLY A 15 17.02 -6.63 9.66
N GLY A 16 15.76 -6.93 10.05
CA GLY A 16 14.85 -7.72 9.23
C GLY A 16 14.50 -7.03 7.93
N ARG A 17 14.30 -5.70 7.97
CA ARG A 17 14.05 -4.90 6.76
C ARG A 17 15.23 -4.94 5.80
N GLU A 18 16.42 -4.76 6.29
CA GLU A 18 17.67 -4.79 5.50
C GLU A 18 17.84 -6.17 4.86
N ARG A 19 17.58 -7.24 5.61
CA ARG A 19 17.65 -8.62 5.09
C ARG A 19 16.58 -8.86 4.00
N LEU A 20 15.38 -8.37 4.19
CA LEU A 20 14.32 -8.47 3.18
C LEU A 20 14.71 -7.76 1.88
N LEU A 21 15.25 -6.55 1.98
CA LEU A 21 15.74 -5.78 0.82
C LEU A 21 16.89 -6.50 0.12
N MET A 22 17.86 -7.02 0.88
CA MET A 22 18.98 -7.79 0.35
C MET A 22 18.49 -9.02 -0.44
N TYR A 23 17.49 -9.74 0.05
CA TYR A 23 16.91 -10.86 -0.69
C TYR A 23 16.36 -10.47 -2.07
N GLY A 24 15.74 -9.30 -2.18
CA GLY A 24 15.27 -8.74 -3.46
C GLY A 24 16.43 -8.36 -4.37
N GLU A 25 17.41 -7.65 -3.86
CA GLU A 25 18.56 -7.16 -4.61
C GLU A 25 19.46 -8.30 -5.12
N THR A 26 19.64 -9.33 -4.34
CA THR A 26 20.46 -10.51 -4.70
C THR A 26 19.69 -11.55 -5.51
N SER A 27 18.43 -11.27 -5.86
CA SER A 27 17.54 -12.23 -6.54
C SER A 27 17.48 -13.60 -5.84
N THR A 28 17.62 -13.62 -4.53
CA THR A 28 17.52 -14.85 -3.73
C THR A 28 16.21 -15.57 -4.05
N PRO A 29 16.21 -16.88 -4.33
CA PRO A 29 14.97 -17.62 -4.60
C PRO A 29 13.96 -17.50 -3.46
N ILE A 30 12.68 -17.34 -3.79
CA ILE A 30 11.60 -17.04 -2.82
C ILE A 30 11.57 -18.08 -1.70
N TYR A 31 11.71 -19.37 -2.01
CA TYR A 31 11.71 -20.46 -1.02
C TYR A 31 12.88 -20.40 -0.01
N LYS A 32 13.89 -19.58 -0.26
CA LYS A 32 15.02 -19.32 0.64
C LYS A 32 14.85 -18.03 1.45
N ARG A 33 13.83 -17.22 1.16
CA ARG A 33 13.57 -15.94 1.85
C ARG A 33 12.73 -16.19 3.10
N VAL A 34 13.33 -16.81 4.11
CA VAL A 34 12.62 -17.12 5.36
C VAL A 34 12.74 -15.91 6.29
N MET A 35 11.59 -15.36 6.67
CA MET A 35 11.45 -14.31 7.68
C MET A 35 10.68 -14.87 8.87
N THR A 36 11.11 -14.50 10.07
CA THR A 36 10.52 -15.00 11.31
C THR A 36 10.04 -13.83 12.18
N PRO A 37 9.25 -14.06 13.24
CA PRO A 37 8.83 -13.00 14.16
C PRO A 37 10.02 -12.23 14.78
N GLU A 38 11.18 -12.84 14.92
CA GLU A 38 12.40 -12.22 15.45
C GLU A 38 12.96 -11.14 14.52
N ASP A 39 12.64 -11.20 13.21
CA ASP A 39 12.99 -10.15 12.26
C ASP A 39 12.26 -8.84 12.52
N GLY A 40 11.15 -8.91 13.24
CA GLY A 40 10.41 -7.73 13.69
C GLY A 40 9.74 -6.94 12.57
N LEU A 41 9.46 -7.56 11.42
CA LEU A 41 8.73 -6.90 10.33
C LEU A 41 7.30 -6.57 10.78
N ARG A 42 6.83 -5.40 10.33
CA ARG A 42 5.47 -4.95 10.62
C ARG A 42 4.49 -5.54 9.62
N PRO A 43 3.42 -6.24 10.04
CA PRO A 43 2.40 -6.73 9.12
C PRO A 43 1.49 -5.60 8.63
N GLN A 44 0.93 -5.77 7.45
CA GLN A 44 -0.24 -5.04 6.99
C GLN A 44 -1.48 -5.46 7.79
N LEU A 45 -2.50 -4.59 7.88
CA LEU A 45 -3.73 -4.94 8.60
C LEU A 45 -4.59 -5.93 7.80
N ILE A 46 -4.79 -5.63 6.52
CA ILE A 46 -5.46 -6.51 5.56
C ILE A 46 -4.46 -6.78 4.43
N ASN A 47 -3.98 -8.01 4.34
CA ASN A 47 -3.12 -8.47 3.25
C ASN A 47 -3.85 -9.55 2.45
N LEU A 48 -4.08 -9.27 1.17
CA LEU A 48 -4.76 -10.18 0.25
C LEU A 48 -3.75 -10.60 -0.81
N TYR A 49 -3.59 -11.90 -0.99
CA TYR A 49 -2.63 -12.41 -1.96
C TYR A 49 -3.33 -13.28 -3.02
N SER A 50 -3.19 -12.89 -4.28
CA SER A 50 -3.72 -13.64 -5.43
C SER A 50 -5.22 -14.00 -5.32
N CYS A 51 -6.01 -13.03 -4.81
CA CYS A 51 -7.45 -13.18 -4.66
C CYS A 51 -8.18 -12.64 -5.90
N ASN A 52 -9.34 -13.22 -6.17
CA ASN A 52 -10.23 -12.76 -7.24
C ASN A 52 -11.62 -12.44 -6.67
N THR A 53 -12.25 -11.40 -7.20
CA THR A 53 -13.60 -10.97 -6.81
C THR A 53 -13.69 -10.65 -5.31
N VAL A 54 -12.98 -9.61 -4.91
CA VAL A 54 -12.91 -9.14 -3.51
C VAL A 54 -13.76 -7.89 -3.31
N LEU A 55 -14.51 -7.87 -2.22
CA LEU A 55 -15.23 -6.69 -1.75
C LEU A 55 -14.81 -6.39 -0.30
N ILE A 56 -14.37 -5.15 -0.06
CA ILE A 56 -14.18 -4.57 1.28
C ILE A 56 -15.11 -3.37 1.35
N GLU A 57 -16.13 -3.44 2.19
CA GLU A 57 -17.21 -2.46 2.19
C GLU A 57 -17.61 -2.01 3.60
N ASP A 58 -17.87 -0.70 3.74
CA ASP A 58 -18.50 -0.08 4.93
C ASP A 58 -17.85 -0.43 6.28
N VAL A 59 -16.52 -0.54 6.30
CA VAL A 59 -15.76 -0.83 7.51
C VAL A 59 -14.85 0.33 7.91
N THR A 60 -14.57 0.42 9.20
CA THR A 60 -13.60 1.36 9.76
C THR A 60 -12.32 0.61 10.16
N LEU A 61 -11.18 1.02 9.58
CA LEU A 61 -9.88 0.40 9.78
C LEU A 61 -8.97 1.37 10.54
N LEU A 62 -8.44 0.93 11.68
CA LEU A 62 -7.72 1.78 12.62
C LEU A 62 -6.37 1.18 13.00
N ASN A 63 -5.37 2.08 13.17
CA ASN A 63 -4.13 1.78 13.87
C ASN A 63 -3.35 0.55 13.36
N SER A 64 -3.25 0.40 12.05
CA SER A 64 -2.36 -0.59 11.45
C SER A 64 -0.89 -0.30 11.82
N PRO A 65 -0.09 -1.31 12.07
CA PRO A 65 1.35 -1.11 12.31
C PRO A 65 2.13 -0.73 11.03
N PHE A 66 1.55 -0.94 9.86
CA PHE A 66 2.11 -0.68 8.54
C PHE A 66 0.97 -0.28 7.57
N TRP A 67 1.08 -0.56 6.27
CA TRP A 67 0.00 -0.33 5.29
C TRP A 67 -1.32 -0.96 5.77
N VAL A 68 -2.44 -0.32 5.48
CA VAL A 68 -3.73 -0.77 6.01
C VAL A 68 -4.34 -1.83 5.11
N ILE A 69 -4.58 -1.52 3.84
CA ILE A 69 -5.14 -2.46 2.86
C ILE A 69 -4.07 -2.69 1.79
N HIS A 70 -3.54 -3.92 1.72
CA HIS A 70 -2.52 -4.30 0.75
C HIS A 70 -2.95 -5.53 -0.05
N PRO A 71 -3.67 -5.36 -1.15
CA PRO A 71 -3.91 -6.43 -2.10
C PRO A 71 -2.71 -6.59 -3.03
N LEU A 72 -2.23 -7.82 -3.17
CA LEU A 72 -1.10 -8.19 -4.00
C LEU A 72 -1.51 -9.27 -5.01
N PHE A 73 -1.29 -9.02 -6.30
CA PHE A 73 -1.70 -9.89 -7.41
C PHE A 73 -3.20 -10.23 -7.40
N CYS A 74 -4.04 -9.30 -6.97
CA CYS A 74 -5.49 -9.48 -6.94
C CYS A 74 -6.15 -8.97 -8.22
N GLU A 75 -7.30 -9.58 -8.58
CA GLU A 75 -8.13 -9.15 -9.70
C GLU A 75 -9.57 -8.93 -9.26
N SER A 76 -10.23 -7.91 -9.86
CA SER A 76 -11.64 -7.56 -9.56
C SER A 76 -11.86 -7.23 -8.08
N LEU A 77 -11.13 -6.22 -7.61
CA LEU A 77 -11.19 -5.72 -6.24
C LEU A 77 -12.07 -4.47 -6.16
N THR A 78 -12.99 -4.45 -5.21
CA THR A 78 -13.74 -3.24 -4.83
C THR A 78 -13.49 -2.90 -3.36
N VAL A 79 -13.09 -1.65 -3.11
CA VAL A 79 -13.00 -1.04 -1.77
C VAL A 79 -13.96 0.13 -1.74
N ARG A 80 -15.02 0.05 -0.93
CA ARG A 80 -16.12 1.01 -0.94
C ARG A 80 -16.52 1.43 0.46
N GLY A 81 -16.82 2.74 0.66
CA GLY A 81 -17.34 3.23 1.93
C GLY A 81 -16.42 3.02 3.14
N VAL A 82 -15.15 2.78 2.91
CA VAL A 82 -14.18 2.47 3.98
C VAL A 82 -13.64 3.75 4.60
N TYR A 83 -13.60 3.80 5.93
CA TYR A 83 -12.89 4.84 6.67
C TYR A 83 -11.56 4.30 7.20
N VAL A 84 -10.45 4.89 6.77
CA VAL A 84 -9.11 4.55 7.25
C VAL A 84 -8.58 5.67 8.16
N TYR A 85 -8.20 5.32 9.38
CA TYR A 85 -7.47 6.18 10.30
C TYR A 85 -6.17 5.50 10.73
N ASN A 86 -5.04 5.92 10.15
CA ASN A 86 -3.74 5.30 10.41
C ASN A 86 -2.59 6.30 10.32
N ARG A 87 -2.37 7.08 11.38
CA ARG A 87 -1.38 8.17 11.40
C ARG A 87 0.06 7.75 11.73
N GLY A 88 0.35 6.46 11.71
CA GLY A 88 1.70 5.94 11.93
C GLY A 88 2.60 6.07 10.70
N PRO A 89 3.92 5.93 10.87
CA PRO A 89 4.87 5.91 9.74
C PRO A 89 4.62 4.69 8.86
N ASN A 90 4.71 4.89 7.53
CA ASN A 90 4.27 3.93 6.52
C ASN A 90 2.82 3.46 6.75
N GLY A 91 1.99 4.40 7.15
CA GLY A 91 0.58 4.16 7.46
C GLY A 91 -0.31 4.41 6.25
N ASP A 92 0.12 3.95 5.07
CA ASP A 92 -0.61 4.07 3.80
C ASP A 92 -2.00 3.44 3.92
N GLY A 93 -2.99 4.05 3.27
CA GLY A 93 -4.39 3.62 3.42
C GLY A 93 -4.73 2.41 2.57
N CYS A 94 -4.43 2.47 1.27
CA CYS A 94 -4.72 1.37 0.35
C CYS A 94 -3.64 1.29 -0.73
N ASP A 95 -2.95 0.16 -0.80
CA ASP A 95 -1.79 -0.06 -1.66
C ASP A 95 -2.01 -1.25 -2.61
N PRO A 96 -2.79 -1.07 -3.69
CA PRO A 96 -2.92 -2.11 -4.70
C PRO A 96 -1.57 -2.33 -5.38
N GLU A 97 -1.03 -3.55 -5.26
CA GLU A 97 0.25 -3.94 -5.85
C GLU A 97 0.06 -5.04 -6.89
N SER A 98 0.46 -4.76 -8.13
CA SER A 98 0.28 -5.69 -9.25
C SER A 98 -1.15 -6.21 -9.38
N CYS A 99 -2.13 -5.33 -9.15
CA CYS A 99 -3.55 -5.65 -9.16
C CYS A 99 -4.22 -5.17 -10.46
N LYS A 100 -5.32 -5.85 -10.83
CA LYS A 100 -6.07 -5.54 -12.03
C LYS A 100 -7.57 -5.37 -11.74
N ASN A 101 -8.21 -4.42 -12.47
CA ASN A 101 -9.63 -4.12 -12.32
C ASN A 101 -9.99 -3.76 -10.87
N VAL A 102 -9.42 -2.66 -10.38
CA VAL A 102 -9.60 -2.17 -9.01
C VAL A 102 -10.50 -0.96 -8.99
N LEU A 103 -11.51 -0.97 -8.12
CA LEU A 103 -12.37 0.17 -7.83
C LEU A 103 -12.19 0.55 -6.36
N ILE A 104 -11.79 1.80 -6.11
CA ILE A 104 -11.76 2.41 -4.77
C ILE A 104 -12.72 3.59 -4.79
N GLU A 105 -13.84 3.48 -4.08
CA GLU A 105 -14.86 4.48 -4.16
C GLU A 105 -15.49 4.87 -2.81
N ASN A 106 -15.83 6.16 -2.67
CA ASN A 106 -16.52 6.71 -1.51
C ASN A 106 -15.81 6.41 -0.18
N CYS A 107 -14.48 6.31 -0.20
CA CYS A 107 -13.66 6.06 0.99
C CYS A 107 -13.12 7.36 1.59
N THR A 108 -12.80 7.32 2.87
CA THR A 108 -12.12 8.43 3.55
C THR A 108 -10.79 7.95 4.11
N PHE A 109 -9.72 8.69 3.81
CA PHE A 109 -8.36 8.37 4.24
C PHE A 109 -7.79 9.48 5.14
N ASP A 110 -7.41 9.12 6.37
CA ASP A 110 -6.71 9.97 7.34
C ASP A 110 -5.44 9.23 7.76
N THR A 111 -4.36 9.42 7.00
CA THR A 111 -3.16 8.58 7.03
C THR A 111 -1.91 9.34 7.47
N GLY A 112 -0.90 8.62 7.89
CA GLY A 112 0.42 9.15 8.24
C GLY A 112 1.45 9.03 7.13
N ASP A 113 1.06 8.39 6.02
CA ASP A 113 1.82 8.28 4.78
C ASP A 113 0.84 8.47 3.60
N ASP A 114 1.00 7.81 2.46
CA ASP A 114 0.13 8.00 1.30
C ASP A 114 -1.32 7.49 1.55
N CYS A 115 -2.34 8.19 1.06
CA CYS A 115 -3.73 7.73 1.21
C CYS A 115 -3.99 6.50 0.34
N ILE A 116 -3.64 6.58 -0.95
CA ILE A 116 -3.68 5.46 -1.89
C ILE A 116 -2.33 5.44 -2.62
N ALA A 117 -1.63 4.30 -2.62
CA ALA A 117 -0.37 4.15 -3.32
C ALA A 117 -0.39 2.93 -4.27
N ILE A 118 -0.42 3.21 -5.56
CA ILE A 118 -0.40 2.19 -6.60
C ILE A 118 1.01 1.65 -6.74
N LYS A 119 1.17 0.34 -6.63
CA LYS A 119 2.46 -0.36 -6.62
C LYS A 119 2.48 -1.54 -7.60
N SER A 120 3.66 -1.97 -8.01
CA SER A 120 3.86 -3.14 -8.87
C SER A 120 5.24 -3.77 -8.68
N GLY A 121 5.63 -3.92 -7.42
CA GLY A 121 6.90 -4.52 -7.04
C GLY A 121 8.09 -3.57 -7.12
N ARG A 122 9.13 -3.94 -6.38
CA ARG A 122 10.32 -3.12 -6.17
C ARG A 122 11.52 -3.68 -6.92
N ASN A 123 12.26 -2.80 -7.61
CA ASN A 123 13.56 -3.08 -8.21
C ASN A 123 13.57 -4.36 -9.07
N GLN A 124 14.52 -5.25 -8.81
CA GLN A 124 14.69 -6.48 -9.59
C GLN A 124 13.51 -7.45 -9.44
N ASP A 125 12.93 -7.57 -8.26
CA ASP A 125 11.76 -8.43 -8.06
C ASP A 125 10.56 -7.91 -8.87
N GLY A 126 10.26 -6.62 -8.82
CA GLY A 126 9.19 -6.03 -9.60
C GLY A 126 9.40 -6.22 -11.11
N ARG A 127 10.61 -6.00 -11.60
CA ARG A 127 10.94 -6.23 -13.03
C ARG A 127 10.87 -7.70 -13.42
N LYS A 128 11.32 -8.60 -12.54
CA LYS A 128 11.29 -10.05 -12.80
C LYS A 128 9.87 -10.58 -12.92
N TRP A 129 8.96 -10.16 -12.03
CA TRP A 129 7.57 -10.52 -12.11
C TRP A 129 6.87 -9.85 -13.29
N GLY A 130 7.20 -8.57 -13.56
CA GLY A 130 6.69 -7.82 -14.71
C GLY A 130 5.17 -7.69 -14.75
N VAL A 131 4.49 -7.76 -13.59
CA VAL A 131 3.04 -7.66 -13.49
C VAL A 131 2.66 -6.23 -13.12
N PRO A 132 2.07 -5.46 -14.04
CA PRO A 132 1.65 -4.10 -13.78
C PRO A 132 0.41 -4.03 -12.88
N SER A 133 0.20 -2.88 -12.25
CA SER A 133 -1.13 -2.50 -11.75
C SER A 133 -1.91 -1.82 -12.86
N GLU A 134 -3.13 -2.31 -13.17
CA GLU A 134 -3.89 -1.82 -14.31
C GLU A 134 -5.40 -1.74 -14.11
N ASN A 135 -6.04 -0.84 -14.87
CA ASN A 135 -7.49 -0.61 -14.82
C ASN A 135 -7.95 -0.24 -13.40
N ILE A 136 -7.39 0.82 -12.85
CA ILE A 136 -7.70 1.27 -11.48
C ILE A 136 -8.54 2.54 -11.55
N ILE A 137 -9.65 2.56 -10.84
CA ILE A 137 -10.53 3.72 -10.70
C ILE A 137 -10.58 4.11 -9.23
N VAL A 138 -10.27 5.38 -8.95
CA VAL A 138 -10.44 6.01 -7.64
C VAL A 138 -11.47 7.12 -7.80
N ARG A 139 -12.62 7.00 -7.12
CA ARG A 139 -13.67 8.00 -7.25
C ARG A 139 -14.43 8.31 -5.96
N GLY A 140 -14.89 9.54 -5.84
CA GLY A 140 -15.71 9.97 -4.70
C GLY A 140 -15.02 9.88 -3.35
N CYS A 141 -13.69 9.73 -3.31
CA CYS A 141 -12.93 9.57 -2.08
C CYS A 141 -12.55 10.91 -1.45
N TYR A 142 -12.42 10.94 -0.13
CA TYR A 142 -11.89 12.08 0.62
C TYR A 142 -10.52 11.75 1.22
N MET A 143 -9.48 12.40 0.71
CA MET A 143 -8.12 12.35 1.23
C MET A 143 -7.95 13.46 2.27
N LYS A 144 -8.18 13.10 3.54
CA LYS A 144 -8.23 14.05 4.64
C LYS A 144 -6.84 14.42 5.15
N LYS A 145 -5.91 13.46 5.16
CA LYS A 145 -4.53 13.65 5.59
C LYS A 145 -3.65 12.59 4.95
N GLY A 146 -2.41 12.97 4.60
CA GLY A 146 -1.41 12.04 4.07
C GLY A 146 -0.28 12.75 3.33
N HIS A 147 0.77 12.01 2.94
CA HIS A 147 1.85 12.51 2.10
C HIS A 147 1.44 12.66 0.63
N GLY A 148 0.43 11.92 0.19
CA GLY A 148 -0.17 12.03 -1.12
C GLY A 148 -1.57 11.47 -1.16
N GLY A 149 -2.47 12.09 -1.92
CA GLY A 149 -3.84 11.62 -2.09
C GLY A 149 -3.88 10.36 -2.94
N VAL A 150 -3.43 10.45 -4.20
CA VAL A 150 -3.19 9.30 -5.06
C VAL A 150 -1.74 9.32 -5.52
N VAL A 151 -1.03 8.25 -5.21
CA VAL A 151 0.40 8.13 -5.45
C VAL A 151 0.68 6.94 -6.36
N ILE A 152 1.58 7.12 -7.31
CA ILE A 152 2.13 6.07 -8.14
C ILE A 152 3.55 5.82 -7.63
N GLY A 153 3.77 4.62 -7.07
CA GLY A 153 5.07 4.22 -6.53
C GLY A 153 5.24 4.43 -5.02
N SER A 154 6.48 4.39 -4.54
CA SER A 154 7.76 4.24 -5.26
C SER A 154 8.00 2.86 -5.89
N GLU A 155 7.44 1.81 -5.31
CA GLU A 155 7.57 0.42 -5.78
C GLU A 155 6.70 0.20 -7.03
N ILE A 156 7.14 0.63 -8.21
CA ILE A 156 6.38 0.59 -9.47
C ILE A 156 7.15 -0.07 -10.62
N SER A 157 8.08 -0.97 -10.28
CA SER A 157 9.00 -1.58 -11.25
C SER A 157 8.33 -2.54 -12.25
N GLY A 158 7.13 -3.06 -11.94
CA GLY A 158 6.31 -3.85 -12.87
C GLY A 158 5.44 -3.00 -13.80
N GLY A 159 5.42 -1.67 -13.59
CA GLY A 159 4.63 -0.73 -14.41
C GLY A 159 3.21 -0.52 -13.92
N TYR A 160 2.54 0.43 -14.55
CA TYR A 160 1.10 0.69 -14.34
C TYR A 160 0.47 1.23 -15.62
N ARG A 161 -0.85 1.10 -15.75
CA ARG A 161 -1.63 1.68 -16.84
C ARG A 161 -3.11 1.82 -16.51
N ASN A 162 -3.78 2.74 -17.20
CA ASN A 162 -5.22 3.00 -17.06
C ASN A 162 -5.60 3.28 -15.59
N LEU A 163 -5.01 4.34 -15.01
CA LEU A 163 -5.40 4.87 -13.71
C LEU A 163 -6.30 6.10 -13.92
N TYR A 164 -7.48 6.07 -13.35
CA TYR A 164 -8.46 7.16 -13.40
C TYR A 164 -8.75 7.63 -11.98
N VAL A 165 -8.71 8.95 -11.77
CA VAL A 165 -9.03 9.60 -10.50
C VAL A 165 -10.07 10.66 -10.76
N GLU A 166 -11.25 10.53 -10.18
CA GLU A 166 -12.35 11.43 -10.45
C GLU A 166 -13.20 11.75 -9.21
N ASN A 167 -13.75 12.94 -9.15
CA ASN A 167 -14.70 13.37 -8.11
C ASN A 167 -14.17 13.17 -6.67
N CYS A 168 -12.85 13.25 -6.47
CA CYS A 168 -12.22 13.12 -5.16
C CYS A 168 -12.03 14.47 -4.49
N LYS A 169 -12.21 14.50 -3.17
CA LYS A 169 -11.94 15.67 -2.35
C LYS A 169 -10.51 15.60 -1.79
N MET A 170 -9.65 16.55 -2.17
CA MET A 170 -8.24 16.61 -1.82
C MET A 170 -7.81 18.03 -1.44
N ASP A 171 -8.67 18.76 -0.72
CA ASP A 171 -8.49 20.16 -0.36
C ASP A 171 -8.07 20.38 1.09
N SER A 172 -7.68 19.32 1.78
CA SER A 172 -7.27 19.41 3.17
C SER A 172 -5.87 20.04 3.33
N PRO A 173 -5.66 20.95 4.29
CA PRO A 173 -4.34 21.49 4.59
C PRO A 173 -3.37 20.45 5.16
N ASP A 174 -3.88 19.31 5.63
CA ASP A 174 -3.10 18.19 6.16
C ASP A 174 -2.69 17.17 5.08
N LEU A 175 -3.04 17.42 3.82
CA LEU A 175 -2.63 16.61 2.68
C LEU A 175 -1.46 17.30 1.95
N ASP A 176 -0.27 16.70 1.98
CA ASP A 176 0.92 17.35 1.42
C ASP A 176 0.85 17.51 -0.10
N ARG A 177 0.29 16.51 -0.81
CA ARG A 177 0.19 16.49 -2.29
C ARG A 177 -1.08 15.80 -2.75
N VAL A 178 -1.71 16.35 -3.77
CA VAL A 178 -2.92 15.76 -4.38
C VAL A 178 -2.56 14.50 -5.16
N ILE A 179 -1.63 14.62 -6.10
CA ILE A 179 -1.10 13.52 -6.91
C ILE A 179 0.42 13.51 -6.82
N ARG A 180 1.00 12.33 -6.71
CA ARG A 180 2.44 12.17 -6.63
C ARG A 180 2.89 10.96 -7.47
N ILE A 181 3.91 11.15 -8.29
CA ILE A 181 4.55 10.08 -9.06
C ILE A 181 5.99 9.96 -8.59
N LYS A 182 6.39 8.77 -8.17
CA LYS A 182 7.74 8.47 -7.68
C LYS A 182 8.16 7.06 -8.10
N THR A 183 9.43 6.88 -8.38
CA THR A 183 10.03 5.59 -8.76
C THR A 183 11.22 5.27 -7.87
N SER A 184 11.56 4.02 -7.74
CA SER A 184 12.75 3.52 -7.03
C SER A 184 13.48 2.50 -7.91
#